data_29334472d98a7dde4c3e42efe3bc4aaf
#
_entry.id   29334472d98a7dde4c3e42efe3bc4aaf
#
_cell.length_a   1.000
_cell.length_b   1.000
_cell.length_c   1.000
_cell.angle_alpha   90.00
_cell.angle_beta   90.00
_cell.angle_gamma   90.00
#
_symmetry.space_group_name_H-M   'P 1'
#
loop_
_entity.id
_entity.type
_entity.pdbx_description
1 polymer ?
#
loop_
_entity_poly.entity_id
_entity_poly.type
_entity_poly.pdbx_seq_one_letter_code
_entity_poly.pdbx_strand_id
1 'polypeptide(L)'
;MSSLQKKETLLIVDDSKFQRVVIRQSLGEYFNFAEAVSGEECLTIMEKESDAIDLVLLDLVMPGIDGFEVLRRRQNMEGFKDTPVIVLTNTESVSSQSEAFALGADEFIIKPVDARIALTRINNTLGVKRRLQNSRDEQKAWKTKSQIDEMTSLFNKMTVEKLITKTLTEHEDGLHALMVIDIDNFKSINDVYGHTMGDHVISVIAGVISSQFRSTDYVGRMGGDEFAVLMLSLIHISEPTRPEPI
;
A
#
# COMPACT_ATOMS: atom_id res chain seq x y z
N MET A 1 18.31 9.97 21.85
CA MET A 1 16.86 10.11 22.11
C MET A 1 16.21 8.86 21.53
N SER A 2 15.76 7.95 22.41
CA SER A 2 15.09 6.72 22.00
C SER A 2 13.75 7.09 21.38
N SER A 3 13.57 6.83 20.09
CA SER A 3 12.25 6.89 19.44
C SER A 3 11.36 5.91 20.20
N LEU A 4 10.30 6.39 20.83
CA LEU A 4 9.23 5.57 21.38
C LEU A 4 8.66 4.74 20.21
N GLN A 5 9.17 3.54 20.05
CA GLN A 5 8.66 2.60 19.06
C GLN A 5 7.21 2.29 19.47
N LYS A 6 6.26 2.62 18.61
CA LYS A 6 4.83 2.32 18.83
C LYS A 6 4.72 0.81 19.06
N LYS A 7 4.20 0.39 20.23
CA LYS A 7 3.94 -1.02 20.49
C LYS A 7 2.90 -1.53 19.52
N GLU A 8 3.13 -2.72 18.96
CA GLU A 8 2.14 -3.41 18.16
C GLU A 8 0.92 -3.78 18.99
N THR A 9 -0.23 -3.83 18.34
CA THR A 9 -1.52 -4.19 18.93
C THR A 9 -1.92 -5.59 18.51
N LEU A 10 -2.10 -6.49 19.49
CA LEU A 10 -2.55 -7.85 19.27
C LEU A 10 -4.04 -7.96 19.63
N LEU A 11 -4.83 -8.59 18.75
CA LEU A 11 -6.20 -8.96 19.07
C LEU A 11 -6.21 -10.38 19.68
N ILE A 12 -6.64 -10.51 20.94
CA ILE A 12 -6.83 -11.80 21.60
C ILE A 12 -8.29 -12.23 21.40
N VAL A 13 -8.49 -13.37 20.76
CA VAL A 13 -9.82 -13.96 20.49
C VAL A 13 -9.91 -15.29 21.24
N ASP A 14 -10.67 -15.32 22.32
CA ASP A 14 -10.84 -16.49 23.18
C ASP A 14 -12.12 -16.28 24.04
N ASP A 15 -12.99 -17.25 24.16
CA ASP A 15 -14.21 -17.12 24.95
C ASP A 15 -13.93 -17.10 26.47
N SER A 16 -12.82 -17.67 26.92
CA SER A 16 -12.39 -17.70 28.32
C SER A 16 -11.76 -16.37 28.75
N LYS A 17 -12.47 -15.61 29.58
CA LYS A 17 -11.93 -14.41 30.21
C LYS A 17 -10.61 -14.67 30.95
N PHE A 18 -10.46 -15.83 31.57
CA PHE A 18 -9.26 -16.21 32.30
C PHE A 18 -8.07 -16.28 31.35
N GLN A 19 -8.22 -16.91 30.17
CA GLN A 19 -7.15 -17.06 29.19
C GLN A 19 -6.72 -15.70 28.63
N ARG A 20 -7.66 -14.83 28.27
CA ARG A 20 -7.35 -13.47 27.79
C ARG A 20 -6.56 -12.67 28.82
N VAL A 21 -6.96 -12.74 30.12
CA VAL A 21 -6.22 -12.07 31.21
C VAL A 21 -4.80 -12.61 31.36
N VAL A 22 -4.61 -13.93 31.31
CA VAL A 22 -3.29 -14.56 31.43
C VAL A 22 -2.38 -14.12 30.28
N ILE A 23 -2.85 -14.18 29.04
CA ILE A 23 -2.09 -13.74 27.86
C ILE A 23 -1.71 -12.26 28.00
N ARG A 24 -2.67 -11.40 28.33
CA ARG A 24 -2.43 -9.97 28.51
C ARG A 24 -1.42 -9.67 29.62
N GLN A 25 -1.50 -10.36 30.75
CA GLN A 25 -0.54 -10.18 31.85
C GLN A 25 0.86 -10.65 31.47
N SER A 26 0.96 -11.75 30.75
CA SER A 26 2.24 -12.34 30.34
C SER A 26 2.98 -11.54 29.27
N LEU A 27 2.25 -10.82 28.39
CA LEU A 27 2.79 -10.15 27.21
C LEU A 27 2.58 -8.63 27.23
N GLY A 28 1.87 -8.06 28.22
CA GLY A 28 1.47 -6.65 28.27
C GLY A 28 2.62 -5.64 28.39
N GLU A 29 3.80 -6.11 28.79
CA GLU A 29 5.01 -5.29 28.78
C GLU A 29 5.48 -4.99 27.34
N TYR A 30 5.19 -5.90 26.39
CA TYR A 30 5.70 -5.87 25.02
C TYR A 30 4.70 -5.33 24.01
N PHE A 31 3.39 -5.59 24.20
CA PHE A 31 2.33 -5.32 23.22
C PHE A 31 1.16 -4.56 23.82
N ASN A 32 0.39 -3.89 22.97
CA ASN A 32 -0.97 -3.45 23.28
C ASN A 32 -1.96 -4.55 22.93
N PHE A 33 -3.16 -4.52 23.54
CA PHE A 33 -4.17 -5.56 23.32
C PHE A 33 -5.55 -4.97 23.04
N ALA A 34 -6.21 -5.57 22.04
CA ALA A 34 -7.66 -5.61 21.88
C ALA A 34 -8.15 -7.02 22.24
N GLU A 35 -9.40 -7.17 22.66
CA GLU A 35 -9.99 -8.45 23.04
C GLU A 35 -11.29 -8.69 22.29
N ALA A 36 -11.53 -9.93 21.89
CA ALA A 36 -12.81 -10.42 21.38
C ALA A 36 -13.17 -11.68 22.15
N VAL A 37 -14.45 -11.81 22.53
CA VAL A 37 -14.96 -12.94 23.32
C VAL A 37 -15.55 -14.05 22.45
N SER A 38 -15.61 -13.84 21.14
CA SER A 38 -16.14 -14.82 20.18
C SER A 38 -15.59 -14.57 18.76
N GLY A 39 -15.80 -15.54 17.87
CA GLY A 39 -15.45 -15.40 16.45
C GLY A 39 -16.24 -14.27 15.75
N GLU A 40 -17.51 -14.07 16.12
CA GLU A 40 -18.35 -12.99 15.59
C GLU A 40 -17.78 -11.61 15.93
N GLU A 41 -17.36 -11.42 17.19
CA GLU A 41 -16.77 -10.18 17.64
C GLU A 41 -15.41 -9.93 16.96
N CYS A 42 -14.59 -10.97 16.82
CA CYS A 42 -13.36 -10.91 16.05
C CYS A 42 -13.59 -10.40 14.63
N LEU A 43 -14.52 -11.01 13.89
CA LEU A 43 -14.83 -10.60 12.53
C LEU A 43 -15.34 -9.15 12.47
N THR A 44 -16.16 -8.74 13.43
CA THR A 44 -16.68 -7.36 13.53
C THR A 44 -15.56 -6.34 13.78
N ILE A 45 -14.60 -6.65 14.67
CA ILE A 45 -13.45 -5.79 14.94
C ILE A 45 -12.57 -5.69 13.70
N MET A 46 -12.29 -6.81 13.04
CA MET A 46 -11.43 -6.84 11.86
C MET A 46 -12.06 -6.18 10.63
N GLU A 47 -13.38 -6.11 10.55
CA GLU A 47 -14.07 -5.35 9.51
C GLU A 47 -13.94 -3.83 9.69
N LYS A 48 -13.94 -3.36 10.95
CA LYS A 48 -13.97 -1.93 11.27
C LYS A 48 -12.60 -1.33 11.57
N GLU A 49 -11.72 -2.11 12.18
CA GLU A 49 -10.49 -1.63 12.82
C GLU A 49 -9.25 -2.46 12.41
N SER A 50 -9.28 -3.13 11.26
CA SER A 50 -8.17 -3.99 10.80
C SER A 50 -6.81 -3.28 10.76
N ASP A 51 -6.77 -2.00 10.42
CA ASP A 51 -5.55 -1.20 10.36
C ASP A 51 -4.91 -0.94 11.74
N ALA A 52 -5.70 -1.09 12.82
CA ALA A 52 -5.22 -0.94 14.19
C ALA A 52 -4.65 -2.23 14.78
N ILE A 53 -4.88 -3.38 14.11
CA ILE A 53 -4.48 -4.71 14.58
C ILE A 53 -3.29 -5.23 13.79
N ASP A 54 -2.19 -5.50 14.49
CA ASP A 54 -0.96 -5.99 13.86
C ASP A 54 -0.92 -7.52 13.75
N LEU A 55 -1.57 -8.25 14.68
CA LEU A 55 -1.63 -9.71 14.72
C LEU A 55 -2.83 -10.18 15.53
N VAL A 56 -3.41 -11.32 15.17
CA VAL A 56 -4.51 -11.97 15.90
C VAL A 56 -4.01 -13.25 16.58
N LEU A 57 -4.30 -13.38 17.88
CA LEU A 57 -4.18 -14.62 18.65
C LEU A 57 -5.56 -15.25 18.72
N LEU A 58 -5.80 -16.36 18.03
CA LEU A 58 -7.12 -16.94 17.80
C LEU A 58 -7.26 -18.31 18.46
N ASP A 59 -8.18 -18.44 19.40
CA ASP A 59 -8.58 -19.77 19.86
C ASP A 59 -9.38 -20.51 18.77
N LEU A 60 -9.09 -21.80 18.60
CA LEU A 60 -9.84 -22.65 17.66
C LEU A 60 -11.18 -23.10 18.20
N VAL A 61 -11.29 -23.28 19.51
CA VAL A 61 -12.47 -23.89 20.14
C VAL A 61 -13.25 -22.84 20.90
N MET A 62 -14.27 -22.28 20.25
CA MET A 62 -15.16 -21.28 20.83
C MET A 62 -16.63 -21.62 20.52
N PRO A 63 -17.58 -21.24 21.35
CA PRO A 63 -19.01 -21.34 21.03
C PRO A 63 -19.40 -20.43 19.87
N GLY A 64 -20.36 -20.83 19.04
CA GLY A 64 -20.83 -20.08 17.89
C GLY A 64 -19.88 -20.20 16.69
N ILE A 65 -19.33 -19.11 16.21
CA ILE A 65 -18.30 -19.11 15.17
C ILE A 65 -16.97 -19.52 15.79
N ASP A 66 -16.49 -20.72 15.46
CA ASP A 66 -15.21 -21.25 15.91
C ASP A 66 -14.00 -20.60 15.16
N GLY A 67 -12.80 -20.90 15.62
CA GLY A 67 -11.60 -20.33 15.02
C GLY A 67 -11.36 -20.79 13.57
N PHE A 68 -11.78 -21.98 13.19
CA PHE A 68 -11.67 -22.45 11.81
C PHE A 68 -12.60 -21.66 10.88
N GLU A 69 -13.80 -21.34 11.32
CA GLU A 69 -14.74 -20.54 10.55
C GLU A 69 -14.26 -19.07 10.44
N VAL A 70 -13.64 -18.53 11.50
CA VAL A 70 -12.95 -17.22 11.43
C VAL A 70 -11.87 -17.24 10.37
N LEU A 71 -11.01 -18.26 10.33
CA LEU A 71 -9.97 -18.41 9.32
C LEU A 71 -10.54 -18.52 7.89
N ARG A 72 -11.66 -19.23 7.69
CA ARG A 72 -12.32 -19.31 6.36
C ARG A 72 -12.84 -17.96 5.91
N ARG A 73 -13.53 -17.21 6.79
CA ARG A 73 -14.14 -15.92 6.44
C ARG A 73 -13.11 -14.83 6.19
N ARG A 74 -11.99 -14.84 6.93
CA ARG A 74 -10.92 -13.84 6.75
C ARG A 74 -10.38 -13.79 5.32
N GLN A 75 -10.35 -14.90 4.60
CA GLN A 75 -9.82 -14.98 3.25
C GLN A 75 -10.53 -14.03 2.27
N ASN A 76 -11.81 -13.71 2.54
CA ASN A 76 -12.64 -12.82 1.74
C ASN A 76 -12.75 -11.39 2.32
N MET A 77 -12.04 -11.10 3.44
CA MET A 77 -12.06 -9.78 4.11
C MET A 77 -10.77 -9.02 3.79
N GLU A 78 -10.85 -7.97 2.96
CA GLU A 78 -9.66 -7.25 2.48
C GLU A 78 -8.72 -6.77 3.60
N GLY A 79 -9.26 -6.18 4.65
CA GLY A 79 -8.47 -5.72 5.81
C GLY A 79 -7.87 -6.86 6.63
N PHE A 80 -8.54 -8.02 6.70
CA PHE A 80 -8.12 -9.12 7.57
C PHE A 80 -7.19 -10.13 6.88
N LYS A 81 -7.29 -10.31 5.58
CA LYS A 81 -6.50 -11.35 4.84
C LYS A 81 -4.99 -11.20 5.01
N ASP A 82 -4.50 -9.96 5.13
CA ASP A 82 -3.07 -9.64 5.28
C ASP A 82 -2.62 -9.50 6.75
N THR A 83 -3.55 -9.57 7.73
CA THR A 83 -3.21 -9.56 9.15
C THR A 83 -2.82 -10.96 9.61
N PRO A 84 -1.61 -11.19 10.14
CA PRO A 84 -1.19 -12.53 10.57
C PRO A 84 -2.04 -13.05 11.72
N VAL A 85 -2.28 -14.37 11.69
CA VAL A 85 -3.04 -15.10 12.72
C VAL A 85 -2.20 -16.21 13.30
N ILE A 86 -2.01 -16.16 14.63
CA ILE A 86 -1.45 -17.26 15.42
C ILE A 86 -2.59 -17.98 16.13
N VAL A 87 -2.71 -19.25 15.85
CA VAL A 87 -3.77 -20.08 16.46
C VAL A 87 -3.36 -20.56 17.84
N LEU A 88 -4.25 -20.46 18.81
CA LEU A 88 -4.12 -21.04 20.14
C LEU A 88 -4.86 -22.39 20.17
N THR A 89 -4.20 -23.47 20.56
CA THR A 89 -4.79 -24.82 20.51
C THR A 89 -4.47 -25.62 21.77
N ASN A 90 -5.41 -26.43 22.22
CA ASN A 90 -5.22 -27.39 23.31
C ASN A 90 -4.66 -28.73 22.81
N THR A 91 -4.56 -28.94 21.51
CA THR A 91 -4.29 -30.24 20.89
C THR A 91 -2.98 -30.23 20.12
N GLU A 92 -2.13 -31.21 20.37
CA GLU A 92 -0.98 -31.54 19.52
C GLU A 92 -1.39 -32.31 18.24
N SER A 93 -2.69 -32.40 17.96
CA SER A 93 -3.20 -33.12 16.80
C SER A 93 -2.68 -32.49 15.49
N VAL A 94 -1.88 -33.25 14.76
CA VAL A 94 -1.33 -32.86 13.46
C VAL A 94 -2.44 -32.50 12.46
N SER A 95 -3.61 -33.16 12.56
CA SER A 95 -4.75 -32.90 11.66
C SER A 95 -5.32 -31.49 11.86
N SER A 96 -5.55 -31.06 13.11
CA SER A 96 -6.08 -29.72 13.42
C SER A 96 -5.10 -28.61 13.07
N GLN A 97 -3.80 -28.85 13.29
CA GLN A 97 -2.75 -27.90 12.90
C GLN A 97 -2.65 -27.78 11.38
N SER A 98 -2.68 -28.89 10.65
CA SER A 98 -2.63 -28.92 9.18
C SER A 98 -3.88 -28.22 8.58
N GLU A 99 -5.06 -28.40 9.16
CA GLU A 99 -6.28 -27.71 8.73
C GLU A 99 -6.17 -26.21 8.97
N ALA A 100 -5.71 -25.77 10.13
CA ALA A 100 -5.51 -24.35 10.43
C ALA A 100 -4.55 -23.67 9.44
N PHE A 101 -3.40 -24.33 9.14
CA PHE A 101 -2.46 -23.82 8.14
C PHE A 101 -3.06 -23.78 6.72
N ALA A 102 -3.81 -24.81 6.32
CA ALA A 102 -4.50 -24.83 5.03
C ALA A 102 -5.52 -23.69 4.90
N LEU A 103 -6.13 -23.26 6.02
CA LEU A 103 -7.04 -22.14 6.11
C LEU A 103 -6.33 -20.78 6.31
N GLY A 104 -4.99 -20.77 6.29
CA GLY A 104 -4.19 -19.55 6.30
C GLY A 104 -3.76 -19.06 7.68
N ALA A 105 -3.73 -19.90 8.69
CA ALA A 105 -3.00 -19.57 9.92
C ALA A 105 -1.50 -19.46 9.64
N ASP A 106 -0.83 -18.49 10.24
CA ASP A 106 0.60 -18.24 10.02
C ASP A 106 1.46 -19.05 10.99
N GLU A 107 0.93 -19.34 12.18
CA GLU A 107 1.64 -20.05 13.24
C GLU A 107 0.62 -20.61 14.25
N PHE A 108 1.04 -21.46 15.17
CA PHE A 108 0.24 -21.95 16.29
C PHE A 108 1.01 -21.92 17.61
N ILE A 109 0.28 -21.80 18.71
CA ILE A 109 0.79 -21.90 20.09
C ILE A 109 -0.06 -22.90 20.85
N ILE A 110 0.59 -23.88 21.49
CA ILE A 110 -0.11 -24.88 22.32
C ILE A 110 -0.40 -24.27 23.68
N LYS A 111 -1.63 -24.43 24.17
CA LYS A 111 -2.04 -24.06 25.52
C LYS A 111 -1.54 -25.10 26.54
N PRO A 112 -1.06 -24.71 27.75
CA PRO A 112 -1.03 -23.34 28.27
C PRO A 112 0.05 -22.47 27.60
N VAL A 113 -0.28 -21.20 27.38
CA VAL A 113 0.62 -20.26 26.66
C VAL A 113 1.84 -19.92 27.52
N ASP A 114 3.01 -20.44 27.15
CA ASP A 114 4.30 -20.00 27.72
C ASP A 114 4.69 -18.66 27.10
N ALA A 115 4.93 -17.65 27.95
CA ALA A 115 5.24 -16.30 27.52
C ALA A 115 6.47 -16.19 26.61
N ARG A 116 7.52 -16.97 26.84
CA ARG A 116 8.77 -16.94 26.05
C ARG A 116 8.56 -17.52 24.66
N ILE A 117 7.81 -18.62 24.60
CA ILE A 117 7.44 -19.26 23.32
C ILE A 117 6.54 -18.32 22.52
N ALA A 118 5.53 -17.74 23.17
CA ALA A 118 4.60 -16.80 22.56
C ALA A 118 5.33 -15.56 22.02
N LEU A 119 6.21 -14.93 22.81
CA LEU A 119 7.03 -13.81 22.37
C LEU A 119 7.88 -14.14 21.14
N THR A 120 8.52 -15.31 21.14
CA THR A 120 9.34 -15.73 20.00
C THR A 120 8.51 -15.91 18.74
N ARG A 121 7.38 -16.61 18.82
CA ARG A 121 6.50 -16.86 17.67
C ARG A 121 5.86 -15.56 17.15
N ILE A 122 5.34 -14.73 18.03
CA ILE A 122 4.75 -13.41 17.68
C ILE A 122 5.80 -12.54 16.97
N ASN A 123 7.00 -12.39 17.55
CA ASN A 123 8.05 -11.56 16.95
C ASN A 123 8.51 -12.10 15.58
N ASN A 124 8.62 -13.42 15.42
CA ASN A 124 8.97 -14.01 14.13
C ASN A 124 7.89 -13.73 13.08
N THR A 125 6.62 -13.93 13.43
CA THR A 125 5.48 -13.70 12.53
C THR A 125 5.38 -12.21 12.13
N LEU A 126 5.46 -11.29 13.09
CA LEU A 126 5.49 -9.84 12.82
C LEU A 126 6.73 -9.43 12.00
N GLY A 127 7.88 -10.05 12.27
CA GLY A 127 9.10 -9.81 11.51
C GLY A 127 9.01 -10.22 10.03
N VAL A 128 8.28 -11.29 9.72
CA VAL A 128 7.99 -11.69 8.33
C VAL A 128 7.07 -10.66 7.67
N LYS A 129 5.98 -10.26 8.33
CA LYS A 129 5.05 -9.23 7.83
C LYS A 129 5.79 -7.92 7.50
N ARG A 130 6.63 -7.43 8.42
CA ARG A 130 7.43 -6.20 8.22
C ARG A 130 8.37 -6.29 7.03
N ARG A 131 9.06 -7.42 6.86
CA ARG A 131 9.95 -7.63 5.71
C ARG A 131 9.22 -7.61 4.39
N LEU A 132 8.06 -8.26 4.33
CA LEU A 132 7.21 -8.25 3.13
C LEU A 132 6.67 -6.86 2.81
N GLN A 133 6.25 -6.07 3.82
CA GLN A 133 5.81 -4.69 3.63
C GLN A 133 6.97 -3.80 3.14
N ASN A 134 8.13 -3.86 3.79
CA ASN A 134 9.30 -3.08 3.36
C ASN A 134 9.71 -3.42 1.92
N SER A 135 9.74 -4.71 1.55
CA SER A 135 10.04 -5.12 0.17
C SER A 135 9.00 -4.60 -0.84
N ARG A 136 7.71 -4.60 -0.49
CA ARG A 136 6.65 -4.01 -1.33
C ARG A 136 6.80 -2.50 -1.46
N ASP A 137 7.15 -1.82 -0.37
CA ASP A 137 7.33 -0.36 -0.34
C ASP A 137 8.59 0.06 -1.10
N GLU A 138 9.69 -0.67 -0.96
CA GLU A 138 10.90 -0.52 -1.77
C GLU A 138 10.61 -0.74 -3.26
N GLN A 139 9.86 -1.78 -3.59
CA GLN A 139 9.47 -2.08 -4.97
C GLN A 139 8.56 -0.99 -5.56
N LYS A 140 7.63 -0.42 -4.77
CA LYS A 140 6.81 0.74 -5.17
C LYS A 140 7.67 1.98 -5.34
N ALA A 141 8.58 2.28 -4.42
CA ALA A 141 9.51 3.40 -4.49
C ALA A 141 10.43 3.29 -5.73
N TRP A 142 10.97 2.09 -6.00
CA TRP A 142 11.72 1.80 -7.24
C TRP A 142 10.89 2.05 -8.49
N LYS A 143 9.63 1.59 -8.48
CA LYS A 143 8.73 1.76 -9.62
C LYS A 143 8.40 3.23 -9.87
N THR A 144 8.19 4.01 -8.82
CA THR A 144 7.96 5.46 -8.91
C THR A 144 9.22 6.19 -9.36
N LYS A 145 10.39 5.86 -8.81
CA LYS A 145 11.69 6.41 -9.21
C LYS A 145 12.05 6.07 -10.66
N SER A 146 11.66 4.89 -11.12
CA SER A 146 11.81 4.44 -12.52
C SER A 146 10.84 5.11 -13.50
N GLN A 147 9.86 5.88 -13.04
CA GLN A 147 8.86 6.54 -13.89
C GLN A 147 9.17 8.02 -14.14
N ILE A 148 10.03 8.60 -13.36
CA ILE A 148 10.33 10.05 -13.37
C ILE A 148 11.72 10.28 -13.94
N ASP A 149 11.88 11.38 -14.66
CA ASP A 149 13.16 11.92 -15.06
C ASP A 149 13.79 12.66 -13.87
N GLU A 150 15.00 12.27 -13.46
CA GLU A 150 15.66 12.77 -12.24
C GLU A 150 15.99 14.28 -12.31
N MET A 151 16.21 14.82 -13.51
CA MET A 151 16.57 16.23 -13.70
C MET A 151 15.35 17.15 -13.62
N THR A 152 14.22 16.72 -14.19
CA THR A 152 13.05 17.57 -14.39
C THR A 152 11.90 17.26 -13.45
N SER A 153 11.93 16.11 -12.77
CA SER A 153 10.82 15.57 -11.97
C SER A 153 9.53 15.33 -12.77
N LEU A 154 9.59 15.37 -14.11
CA LEU A 154 8.51 14.99 -15.00
C LEU A 154 8.53 13.48 -15.27
N PHE A 155 7.49 12.95 -15.91
CA PHE A 155 7.56 11.57 -16.40
C PHE A 155 8.73 11.40 -17.38
N ASN A 156 9.44 10.28 -17.28
CA ASN A 156 10.47 9.96 -18.27
C ASN A 156 9.84 9.43 -19.56
N LYS A 157 10.63 9.36 -20.63
CA LYS A 157 10.22 8.92 -21.97
C LYS A 157 9.39 7.64 -21.96
N MET A 158 9.90 6.58 -21.30
CA MET A 158 9.23 5.27 -21.27
C MET A 158 7.86 5.35 -20.60
N THR A 159 7.74 6.14 -19.57
CA THR A 159 6.46 6.32 -18.83
C THR A 159 5.46 7.09 -19.67
N VAL A 160 5.86 8.20 -20.28
CA VAL A 160 4.97 9.02 -21.12
C VAL A 160 4.48 8.22 -22.33
N GLU A 161 5.34 7.52 -23.04
CA GLU A 161 4.97 6.68 -24.18
C GLU A 161 3.95 5.60 -23.75
N LYS A 162 4.16 4.97 -22.59
CA LYS A 162 3.22 3.98 -22.04
C LYS A 162 1.88 4.60 -21.67
N LEU A 163 1.87 5.78 -21.04
CA LEU A 163 0.65 6.49 -20.67
C LEU A 163 -0.14 6.94 -21.90
N ILE A 164 0.55 7.45 -22.95
CA ILE A 164 -0.06 7.80 -24.25
C ILE A 164 -0.74 6.55 -24.83
N THR A 165 0.00 5.46 -24.99
CA THR A 165 -0.52 4.22 -25.56
C THR A 165 -1.74 3.70 -24.77
N LYS A 166 -1.63 3.67 -23.45
CA LYS A 166 -2.71 3.23 -22.58
C LYS A 166 -3.97 4.08 -22.74
N THR A 167 -3.82 5.41 -22.72
CA THR A 167 -4.95 6.34 -22.85
C THR A 167 -5.66 6.18 -24.17
N LEU A 168 -4.92 6.07 -25.28
CA LEU A 168 -5.49 5.89 -26.63
C LEU A 168 -6.20 4.54 -26.77
N THR A 169 -5.77 3.50 -26.03
CA THR A 169 -6.41 2.17 -26.07
C THR A 169 -7.66 2.07 -25.17
N GLU A 170 -7.61 2.72 -23.98
CA GLU A 170 -8.69 2.62 -22.99
C GLU A 170 -9.83 3.63 -23.23
N HIS A 171 -9.55 4.71 -23.99
CA HIS A 171 -10.49 5.82 -24.25
C HIS A 171 -10.54 6.18 -25.73
N GLU A 172 -10.89 5.21 -26.58
CA GLU A 172 -10.94 5.36 -28.03
C GLU A 172 -11.89 6.48 -28.50
N ASP A 173 -12.96 6.74 -27.75
CA ASP A 173 -13.94 7.81 -28.04
C ASP A 173 -13.57 9.16 -27.38
N GLY A 174 -12.48 9.23 -26.65
CA GLY A 174 -12.04 10.44 -25.95
C GLY A 174 -11.32 11.42 -26.90
N LEU A 175 -11.64 12.71 -26.81
CA LEU A 175 -10.85 13.74 -27.50
C LEU A 175 -9.62 14.09 -26.65
N HIS A 176 -8.45 13.69 -27.12
CA HIS A 176 -7.15 13.94 -26.48
C HIS A 176 -6.27 14.80 -27.41
N ALA A 177 -5.37 15.58 -26.84
CA ALA A 177 -4.36 16.28 -27.64
C ALA A 177 -2.96 15.89 -27.16
N LEU A 178 -2.10 15.52 -28.09
CA LEU A 178 -0.68 15.29 -27.85
C LEU A 178 0.11 16.49 -28.39
N MET A 179 0.95 17.08 -27.54
CA MET A 179 1.86 18.15 -27.87
C MET A 179 3.29 17.66 -27.67
N VAL A 180 4.16 17.93 -28.63
CA VAL A 180 5.60 17.75 -28.52
C VAL A 180 6.24 19.13 -28.53
N ILE A 181 7.13 19.37 -27.57
CA ILE A 181 7.80 20.65 -27.33
C ILE A 181 9.31 20.41 -27.39
N ASP A 182 10.02 21.29 -28.08
CA ASP A 182 11.49 21.27 -28.22
C ASP A 182 12.05 22.65 -27.86
N ILE A 183 13.25 22.70 -27.28
CA ILE A 183 13.90 23.98 -26.94
C ILE A 183 14.74 24.49 -28.12
N ASP A 184 14.27 25.55 -28.72
CA ASP A 184 14.98 26.16 -29.87
C ASP A 184 16.42 26.53 -29.53
N ASN A 185 17.34 26.15 -30.42
CA ASN A 185 18.77 26.44 -30.31
C ASN A 185 19.46 25.95 -29.02
N PHE A 186 18.95 24.90 -28.38
CA PHE A 186 19.50 24.38 -27.11
C PHE A 186 20.96 24.03 -27.18
N LYS A 187 21.43 23.50 -28.33
CA LYS A 187 22.84 23.23 -28.57
C LYS A 187 23.71 24.51 -28.44
N SER A 188 23.24 25.64 -28.94
CA SER A 188 23.96 26.91 -28.79
C SER A 188 24.10 27.39 -27.36
N ILE A 189 23.12 27.08 -26.52
CA ILE A 189 23.17 27.34 -25.06
C ILE A 189 24.32 26.52 -24.46
N ASN A 190 24.37 25.21 -24.75
CA ASN A 190 25.43 24.34 -24.27
C ASN A 190 26.81 24.76 -24.78
N ASP A 191 26.94 25.15 -26.06
CA ASP A 191 28.21 25.52 -26.67
C ASP A 191 28.75 26.83 -26.07
N VAL A 192 27.89 27.78 -25.71
CA VAL A 192 28.29 29.10 -25.17
C VAL A 192 28.47 29.09 -23.66
N TYR A 193 27.54 28.42 -22.93
CA TYR A 193 27.46 28.52 -21.46
C TYR A 193 27.79 27.21 -20.74
N GLY A 194 28.05 26.14 -21.47
CA GLY A 194 28.37 24.82 -20.92
C GLY A 194 27.15 23.99 -20.53
N HIS A 195 27.34 22.68 -20.41
CA HIS A 195 26.27 21.71 -20.13
C HIS A 195 25.53 21.94 -18.80
N THR A 196 26.23 22.43 -17.77
CA THR A 196 25.58 22.75 -16.47
C THR A 196 24.51 23.83 -16.61
N MET A 197 24.73 24.81 -17.47
CA MET A 197 23.71 25.83 -17.76
C MET A 197 22.58 25.24 -18.61
N GLY A 198 22.89 24.38 -19.56
CA GLY A 198 21.86 23.66 -20.31
C GLY A 198 20.95 22.83 -19.43
N ASP A 199 21.51 22.09 -18.48
CA ASP A 199 20.73 21.31 -17.48
C ASP A 199 19.82 22.21 -16.64
N HIS A 200 20.32 23.38 -16.24
CA HIS A 200 19.50 24.37 -15.52
C HIS A 200 18.35 24.90 -16.39
N VAL A 201 18.60 25.21 -17.65
CA VAL A 201 17.57 25.65 -18.60
C VAL A 201 16.49 24.58 -18.78
N ILE A 202 16.87 23.31 -18.96
CA ILE A 202 15.93 22.19 -19.07
C ILE A 202 15.06 22.11 -17.80
N SER A 203 15.65 22.20 -16.62
CA SER A 203 14.93 22.12 -15.34
C SER A 203 13.92 23.27 -15.16
N VAL A 204 14.33 24.49 -15.52
CA VAL A 204 13.44 25.68 -15.45
C VAL A 204 12.26 25.54 -16.43
N ILE A 205 12.55 25.17 -17.69
CA ILE A 205 11.52 24.98 -18.72
C ILE A 205 10.56 23.87 -18.35
N ALA A 206 11.07 22.76 -17.81
CA ALA A 206 10.22 21.69 -17.29
C ALA A 206 9.23 22.17 -16.23
N GLY A 207 9.69 22.99 -15.29
CA GLY A 207 8.83 23.62 -14.27
C GLY A 207 7.77 24.53 -14.88
N VAL A 208 8.15 25.34 -15.87
CA VAL A 208 7.21 26.21 -16.60
C VAL A 208 6.17 25.38 -17.34
N ILE A 209 6.59 24.39 -18.12
CA ILE A 209 5.67 23.50 -18.85
C ILE A 209 4.70 22.84 -17.86
N SER A 210 5.20 22.22 -16.80
CA SER A 210 4.36 21.53 -15.81
C SER A 210 3.31 22.45 -15.19
N SER A 211 3.63 23.71 -14.97
CA SER A 211 2.72 24.70 -14.36
C SER A 211 1.56 25.12 -15.26
N GLN A 212 1.67 24.91 -16.58
CA GLN A 212 0.64 25.30 -17.56
C GLN A 212 -0.44 24.23 -17.77
N PHE A 213 -0.21 23.00 -17.31
CA PHE A 213 -1.11 21.88 -17.53
C PHE A 213 -1.76 21.43 -16.21
N ARG A 214 -2.87 20.70 -16.33
CA ARG A 214 -3.62 20.20 -15.16
C ARG A 214 -2.88 19.01 -14.54
N SER A 215 -3.12 18.76 -13.27
CA SER A 215 -2.59 17.56 -12.57
C SER A 215 -3.07 16.23 -13.16
N THR A 216 -4.13 16.27 -13.97
CA THR A 216 -4.66 15.13 -14.73
C THR A 216 -3.95 14.90 -16.06
N ASP A 217 -3.27 15.90 -16.62
CA ASP A 217 -2.56 15.77 -17.88
C ASP A 217 -1.19 15.12 -17.65
N TYR A 218 -0.69 14.42 -18.65
CA TYR A 218 0.61 13.76 -18.56
C TYR A 218 1.69 14.62 -19.20
N VAL A 219 2.64 15.07 -18.39
CA VAL A 219 3.78 15.88 -18.84
C VAL A 219 5.06 15.08 -18.64
N GLY A 220 5.88 14.91 -19.67
CA GLY A 220 7.11 14.14 -19.58
C GLY A 220 8.22 14.66 -20.48
N ARG A 221 9.46 14.25 -20.15
CA ARG A 221 10.65 14.51 -20.93
C ARG A 221 10.95 13.32 -21.84
N MET A 222 11.06 13.58 -23.14
CA MET A 222 11.36 12.54 -24.15
C MET A 222 12.84 12.25 -24.26
N GLY A 223 13.70 13.20 -23.90
CA GLY A 223 15.15 13.11 -23.90
C GLY A 223 15.78 14.41 -24.40
N GLY A 224 17.03 14.70 -23.99
CA GLY A 224 17.68 15.96 -24.37
C GLY A 224 16.82 17.16 -23.96
N ASP A 225 16.41 17.93 -24.94
CA ASP A 225 15.62 19.16 -24.85
C ASP A 225 14.15 18.98 -25.28
N GLU A 226 13.72 17.74 -25.54
CA GLU A 226 12.37 17.41 -25.98
C GLU A 226 11.42 17.03 -24.83
N PHE A 227 10.19 17.56 -24.88
CA PHE A 227 9.10 17.27 -23.94
C PHE A 227 7.84 16.81 -24.68
N ALA A 228 7.02 16.03 -24.02
CA ALA A 228 5.71 15.64 -24.51
C ALA A 228 4.63 15.90 -23.46
N VAL A 229 3.48 16.37 -23.91
CA VAL A 229 2.30 16.59 -23.06
C VAL A 229 1.10 15.91 -23.69
N LEU A 230 0.44 15.03 -22.93
CA LEU A 230 -0.83 14.47 -23.31
C LEU A 230 -1.93 15.10 -22.45
N MET A 231 -2.76 15.91 -23.09
CA MET A 231 -3.95 16.54 -22.50
C MET A 231 -5.13 15.57 -22.57
N LEU A 232 -5.69 15.25 -21.40
CA LEU A 232 -6.81 14.33 -21.27
C LEU A 232 -8.12 15.09 -21.36
N SER A 233 -9.07 14.58 -22.16
CA SER A 233 -10.45 15.06 -22.28
C SER A 233 -10.57 16.57 -22.51
N LEU A 234 -10.50 16.98 -23.74
CA LEU A 234 -10.79 18.38 -24.16
C LEU A 234 -12.29 18.73 -24.11
N ILE A 235 -13.14 17.81 -23.69
CA ILE A 235 -14.59 18.03 -23.57
C ILE A 235 -14.88 18.75 -22.26
N HIS A 236 -14.71 20.05 -22.22
CA HIS A 236 -15.47 21.04 -21.46
C HIS A 236 -14.96 22.47 -21.79
N ILE A 237 -14.89 22.76 -23.08
CA ILE A 237 -15.05 24.17 -23.47
C ILE A 237 -16.56 24.32 -23.58
N SER A 238 -17.22 24.76 -22.49
CA SER A 238 -18.57 25.30 -22.59
C SER A 238 -18.53 26.35 -23.69
N GLU A 239 -19.34 26.17 -24.75
CA GLU A 239 -19.57 27.21 -25.74
C GLU A 239 -19.82 28.55 -25.00
N PRO A 240 -19.19 29.65 -25.39
CA PRO A 240 -19.53 30.94 -24.84
C PRO A 240 -21.03 31.16 -25.07
N THR A 241 -21.79 31.27 -23.98
CA THR A 241 -23.21 31.60 -24.02
C THR A 241 -23.38 32.84 -24.89
N ARG A 242 -23.95 32.62 -26.09
CA ARG A 242 -24.32 33.69 -27.00
C ARG A 242 -25.31 34.56 -26.26
N PRO A 243 -25.09 35.89 -26.11
CA PRO A 243 -26.10 36.77 -25.52
C PRO A 243 -27.37 36.68 -26.37
N GLU A 244 -28.48 36.45 -25.72
CA GLU A 244 -29.79 36.56 -26.40
C GLU A 244 -29.95 37.99 -26.93
N PRO A 245 -30.43 38.16 -28.18
CA PRO A 245 -30.73 39.50 -28.70
C PRO A 245 -31.94 40.08 -27.97
N ILE A 246 -31.76 41.29 -27.47
CA ILE A 246 -32.81 42.15 -26.88
C ILE A 246 -33.82 42.54 -27.95
#